data_bc927c4fac8a6f4dac33cc4c8087afdf
#
_entry.id   bc927c4fac8a6f4dac33cc4c8087afdf
#
_cell.length_a   1.000
_cell.length_b   1.000
_cell.length_c   1.000
_cell.angle_alpha   90.00
_cell.angle_beta   90.00
_cell.angle_gamma   90.00
#
_symmetry.space_group_name_H-M   'P 1'
#
loop_
_entity.id
_entity.type
_entity.pdbx_description
1 polymer ?
#
loop_
_entity_poly.entity_id
_entity_poly.type
_entity_poly.pdbx_seq_one_letter_code
_entity_poly.pdbx_strand_id
1 'polypeptide(L)'
;DKLLSPLNKEASRYYTYELDSVAGPPDNLRYKVSVTPKYEGTQLVRGYVWVSDQVWSVREIYMEGNFDMVEFKMHSVMGREGNEEFLPIHSGLNLIFKFMGNHLEMKSSARIKYNKIRLHTGGDRRKSQKKHHHDLTEFYDLTCDTTRLITDKEKFAELRPYPLTAEEDSLYTLQEKRKKETDAAKQRMPEKNAAEFWGQLGDMLVTNYNVNLSE
;
A
#
# COMPACT_ATOMS: atom_id res chain seq x y z
N ASP A 1 3.76 -12.15 12.19
CA ASP A 1 4.37 -10.86 12.54
C ASP A 1 3.45 -9.73 12.10
N LYS A 2 3.40 -8.65 12.90
CA LYS A 2 2.52 -7.49 12.65
C LYS A 2 3.30 -6.21 12.86
N LEU A 3 3.11 -5.22 11.98
CA LEU A 3 3.60 -3.87 12.21
C LEU A 3 2.85 -3.23 13.38
N LEU A 4 3.59 -2.61 14.27
CA LEU A 4 3.03 -1.86 15.38
C LEU A 4 2.77 -0.41 14.94
N SER A 5 1.49 -0.05 14.87
CA SER A 5 1.12 1.33 14.53
C SER A 5 1.53 2.31 15.65
N PRO A 6 2.15 3.44 15.32
CA PRO A 6 2.46 4.48 16.31
C PRO A 6 1.21 5.18 16.87
N LEU A 7 0.05 4.97 16.28
CA LEU A 7 -1.23 5.49 16.78
C LEU A 7 -1.93 4.52 17.74
N ASN A 8 -1.30 3.38 18.07
CA ASN A 8 -1.84 2.44 19.04
C ASN A 8 -1.72 3.01 20.47
N LYS A 9 -2.65 2.63 21.35
CA LYS A 9 -2.66 3.06 22.78
C LYS A 9 -1.37 2.72 23.53
N GLU A 10 -0.71 1.63 23.18
CA GLU A 10 0.54 1.20 23.83
C GLU A 10 1.81 1.65 23.09
N ALA A 11 1.66 2.41 22.02
CA ALA A 11 2.77 2.78 21.15
C ALA A 11 3.84 3.63 21.86
N SER A 12 3.47 4.39 22.89
CA SER A 12 4.40 5.20 23.69
C SER A 12 5.53 4.39 24.35
N ARG A 13 5.36 3.07 24.50
CA ARG A 13 6.42 2.18 24.99
C ARG A 13 7.51 1.95 23.94
N TYR A 14 7.16 2.06 22.67
CA TYR A 14 8.00 1.67 21.53
C TYR A 14 8.45 2.86 20.70
N TYR A 15 7.77 4.01 20.80
CA TYR A 15 8.04 5.20 20.01
C TYR A 15 8.30 6.43 20.89
N THR A 16 9.14 7.33 20.37
CA THR A 16 9.31 8.70 20.82
C THR A 16 8.57 9.62 19.87
N TYR A 17 7.93 10.65 20.43
CA TYR A 17 7.17 11.65 19.69
C TYR A 17 7.76 13.03 19.97
N GLU A 18 8.05 13.78 18.91
CA GLU A 18 8.61 15.11 19.00
C GLU A 18 7.79 16.07 18.15
N LEU A 19 7.50 17.25 18.70
CA LEU A 19 6.82 18.31 17.97
C LEU A 19 7.82 19.03 17.06
N ASP A 20 7.75 18.79 15.74
CA ASP A 20 8.66 19.40 14.78
C ASP A 20 8.28 20.83 14.44
N SER A 21 7.00 21.08 14.16
CA SER A 21 6.52 22.37 13.70
C SER A 21 5.02 22.55 13.94
N VAL A 22 4.63 23.81 13.97
CA VAL A 22 3.23 24.24 14.07
C VAL A 22 2.94 25.14 12.87
N ALA A 23 1.84 24.89 12.18
CA ALA A 23 1.46 25.63 10.98
C ALA A 23 -0.06 25.90 10.98
N GLY A 24 -0.47 26.93 10.26
CA GLY A 24 -1.86 27.30 10.09
C GLY A 24 -2.26 28.60 10.80
N PRO A 25 -3.47 29.11 10.56
CA PRO A 25 -3.99 30.29 11.24
C PRO A 25 -4.33 29.96 12.69
N PRO A 26 -4.43 30.96 13.58
CA PRO A 26 -4.71 30.77 15.02
C PRO A 26 -5.95 29.91 15.31
N ASP A 27 -6.96 29.98 14.45
CA ASP A 27 -8.21 29.25 14.60
C ASP A 27 -8.17 27.81 14.06
N ASN A 28 -7.06 27.43 13.38
CA ASN A 28 -6.91 26.09 12.80
C ASN A 28 -5.42 25.71 12.73
N LEU A 29 -4.83 25.56 13.90
CA LEU A 29 -3.44 25.11 14.03
C LEU A 29 -3.30 23.64 13.68
N ARG A 30 -2.16 23.29 13.11
CA ARG A 30 -1.76 21.93 12.81
C ARG A 30 -0.38 21.68 13.38
N TYR A 31 -0.23 20.55 14.02
CA TYR A 31 1.00 20.12 14.65
C TYR A 31 1.62 19.00 13.85
N LYS A 32 2.87 19.17 13.45
CA LYS A 32 3.67 18.10 12.87
C LYS A 32 4.39 17.38 14.00
N VAL A 33 4.06 16.12 14.17
CA VAL A 33 4.65 15.26 15.19
C VAL A 33 5.50 14.22 14.51
N SER A 34 6.79 14.23 14.77
CA SER A 34 7.72 13.17 14.35
C SER A 34 7.59 11.95 15.22
N VAL A 35 7.70 10.81 14.61
CA VAL A 35 7.60 9.49 15.23
C VAL A 35 8.88 8.72 14.97
N THR A 36 9.60 8.39 16.04
CA THR A 36 10.85 7.66 15.98
C THR A 36 10.79 6.41 16.85
N PRO A 37 11.14 5.23 16.34
CA PRO A 37 11.19 4.02 17.14
C PRO A 37 12.30 4.11 18.20
N LYS A 38 12.02 3.64 19.41
CA LYS A 38 12.98 3.54 20.53
C LYS A 38 13.94 2.34 20.38
N TYR A 39 13.54 1.37 19.59
CA TYR A 39 14.27 0.11 19.40
C TYR A 39 14.44 -0.15 17.91
N GLU A 40 15.51 -0.81 17.55
CA GLU A 40 15.67 -1.35 16.21
C GLU A 40 14.80 -2.60 16.03
N GLY A 41 14.09 -2.69 14.93
CA GLY A 41 13.24 -3.84 14.64
C GLY A 41 12.42 -3.67 13.37
N THR A 42 12.11 -4.78 12.73
CA THR A 42 11.36 -4.83 11.47
C THR A 42 9.86 -4.61 11.64
N GLN A 43 9.38 -4.45 12.86
CA GLN A 43 7.96 -4.22 13.17
C GLN A 43 7.65 -2.78 13.54
N LEU A 44 8.66 -1.93 13.59
CA LEU A 44 8.53 -0.52 13.96
C LEU A 44 8.72 0.37 12.74
N VAL A 45 8.04 1.51 12.74
CA VAL A 45 8.04 2.47 11.66
C VAL A 45 8.56 3.83 12.15
N ARG A 46 9.09 4.63 11.24
CA ARG A 46 9.44 6.04 11.51
C ARG A 46 8.68 6.94 10.56
N GLY A 47 8.52 8.19 10.92
CA GLY A 47 7.88 9.14 10.04
C GLY A 47 7.30 10.33 10.79
N TYR A 48 6.22 10.88 10.26
CA TYR A 48 5.53 12.00 10.90
C TYR A 48 4.02 11.93 10.71
N VAL A 49 3.32 12.64 11.57
CA VAL A 49 1.87 12.82 11.51
C VAL A 49 1.55 14.29 11.65
N TRP A 50 0.73 14.84 10.76
CA TRP A 50 0.09 16.12 10.96
C TRP A 50 -1.26 15.93 11.65
N VAL A 51 -1.48 16.66 12.74
CA VAL A 51 -2.70 16.58 13.53
C VAL A 51 -3.33 17.98 13.64
N SER A 52 -4.64 18.05 13.49
CA SER A 52 -5.41 19.28 13.63
C SER A 52 -5.70 19.57 15.11
N ASP A 53 -5.64 20.84 15.53
CA ASP A 53 -5.85 21.30 16.89
C ASP A 53 -7.26 21.01 17.45
N GLN A 54 -8.29 21.42 16.74
CA GLN A 54 -9.66 21.43 17.27
C GLN A 54 -10.24 20.04 17.57
N VAL A 55 -9.99 19.07 16.67
CA VAL A 55 -10.59 17.74 16.75
C VAL A 55 -9.55 16.63 16.90
N TRP A 56 -8.30 16.97 16.99
CA TRP A 56 -7.16 16.03 17.11
C TRP A 56 -7.20 14.95 16.01
N SER A 57 -7.70 15.34 14.83
CA SER A 57 -7.74 14.43 13.69
C SER A 57 -6.41 14.42 12.93
N VAL A 58 -6.05 13.24 12.45
CA VAL A 58 -4.90 13.09 11.56
C VAL A 58 -5.23 13.73 10.22
N ARG A 59 -4.38 14.62 9.73
CA ARG A 59 -4.50 15.29 8.42
C ARG A 59 -3.61 14.69 7.37
N GLU A 60 -2.45 14.26 7.78
CA GLU A 60 -1.47 13.65 6.92
C GLU A 60 -0.64 12.68 7.74
N ILE A 61 -0.29 11.58 7.15
CA ILE A 61 0.58 10.58 7.76
C ILE A 61 1.62 10.13 6.73
N TYR A 62 2.87 10.19 7.10
CA TYR A 62 3.98 9.60 6.39
C TYR A 62 4.70 8.63 7.29
N MET A 63 4.83 7.40 6.84
CA MET A 63 5.52 6.34 7.56
C MET A 63 6.43 5.56 6.63
N GLU A 64 7.59 5.22 7.12
CA GLU A 64 8.51 4.32 6.44
C GLU A 64 9.04 3.28 7.42
N GLY A 65 9.42 2.14 6.89
CA GLY A 65 9.97 1.05 7.70
C GLY A 65 10.40 -0.12 6.85
N ASN A 66 10.88 -1.13 7.55
CA ASN A 66 11.29 -2.40 6.95
C ASN A 66 10.45 -3.50 7.56
N PHE A 67 9.84 -4.33 6.75
CA PHE A 67 9.15 -5.53 7.17
C PHE A 67 9.74 -6.73 6.44
N ASP A 68 10.48 -7.55 7.15
CA ASP A 68 11.32 -8.61 6.58
C ASP A 68 12.26 -8.08 5.48
N MET A 69 12.06 -8.51 4.24
CA MET A 69 12.87 -8.13 3.08
C MET A 69 12.28 -6.95 2.29
N VAL A 70 11.20 -6.35 2.81
CA VAL A 70 10.46 -5.28 2.14
C VAL A 70 10.68 -3.96 2.86
N GLU A 71 11.32 -3.01 2.20
CA GLU A 71 11.30 -1.60 2.61
C GLU A 71 10.00 -0.98 2.10
N PHE A 72 9.31 -0.22 2.94
CA PHE A 72 8.10 0.47 2.52
C PHE A 72 8.09 1.93 2.93
N LYS A 73 7.41 2.74 2.12
CA LYS A 73 7.09 4.13 2.41
C LYS A 73 5.61 4.32 2.11
N MET A 74 4.89 4.82 3.10
CA MET A 74 3.46 5.09 3.01
C MET A 74 3.19 6.56 3.26
N HIS A 75 2.39 7.17 2.42
CA HIS A 75 1.94 8.56 2.57
C HIS A 75 0.43 8.60 2.37
N SER A 76 -0.30 9.20 3.30
CA SER A 76 -1.74 9.37 3.19
C SER A 76 -2.14 10.76 3.62
N VAL A 77 -3.00 11.39 2.83
CA VAL A 77 -3.55 12.73 3.08
C VAL A 77 -5.05 12.60 3.26
N MET A 78 -5.56 13.19 4.32
CA MET A 78 -7.00 13.22 4.62
C MET A 78 -7.67 14.42 3.94
N GLY A 79 -8.97 14.38 3.81
CA GLY A 79 -9.77 15.47 3.27
C GLY A 79 -9.64 16.76 4.06
N ARG A 80 -10.06 17.87 3.45
CA ARG A 80 -9.85 19.20 4.04
C ARG A 80 -11.04 19.70 4.83
N GLU A 81 -12.26 19.30 4.47
CA GLU A 81 -13.47 19.91 4.98
C GLU A 81 -14.57 18.88 5.30
N GLY A 82 -15.34 19.16 6.33
CA GLY A 82 -16.52 18.39 6.71
C GLY A 82 -16.20 16.94 7.06
N ASN A 83 -17.07 16.04 6.63
CA ASN A 83 -16.92 14.61 6.93
C ASN A 83 -15.75 13.93 6.21
N GLU A 84 -15.18 14.56 5.17
CA GLU A 84 -14.01 14.07 4.47
C GLU A 84 -12.73 14.21 5.30
N GLU A 85 -12.72 15.07 6.31
CA GLU A 85 -11.57 15.29 7.19
C GLU A 85 -11.03 14.03 7.84
N PHE A 86 -11.88 13.01 8.00
CA PHE A 86 -11.56 11.75 8.62
C PHE A 86 -11.28 10.63 7.60
N LEU A 87 -11.30 10.96 6.31
CA LEU A 87 -11.19 9.98 5.23
C LEU A 87 -10.00 10.30 4.33
N PRO A 88 -9.24 9.29 3.88
CA PRO A 88 -8.12 9.52 3.00
C PRO A 88 -8.59 9.93 1.61
N ILE A 89 -8.12 11.06 1.09
CA ILE A 89 -8.35 11.52 -0.28
C ILE A 89 -7.19 11.15 -1.21
N HIS A 90 -6.01 10.97 -0.64
CA HIS A 90 -4.84 10.50 -1.36
C HIS A 90 -4.08 9.50 -0.51
N SER A 91 -3.64 8.41 -1.13
CA SER A 91 -2.79 7.41 -0.48
C SER A 91 -1.73 6.94 -1.47
N GLY A 92 -0.49 6.95 -1.06
CA GLY A 92 0.66 6.47 -1.81
C GLY A 92 1.39 5.38 -1.02
N LEU A 93 1.86 4.35 -1.71
CA LEU A 93 2.65 3.28 -1.16
C LEU A 93 3.81 2.96 -2.11
N ASN A 94 5.03 3.01 -1.60
CA ASN A 94 6.21 2.55 -2.30
C ASN A 94 6.78 1.35 -1.55
N LEU A 95 6.95 0.24 -2.24
CA LEU A 95 7.54 -1.00 -1.75
C LEU A 95 8.81 -1.30 -2.52
N ILE A 96 9.87 -1.62 -1.80
CA ILE A 96 11.14 -2.03 -2.37
C ILE A 96 11.50 -3.38 -1.77
N PHE A 97 11.52 -4.39 -2.63
CA PHE A 97 11.90 -5.75 -2.28
C PHE A 97 13.29 -6.05 -2.82
N LYS A 98 14.20 -6.48 -1.95
CA LYS A 98 15.58 -6.85 -2.29
C LYS A 98 15.86 -8.26 -1.81
N PHE A 99 16.10 -9.17 -2.71
CA PHE A 99 16.39 -10.56 -2.39
C PHE A 99 17.32 -11.20 -3.40
N MET A 100 18.43 -11.80 -2.94
CA MET A 100 19.41 -12.55 -3.75
C MET A 100 19.84 -11.83 -5.04
N GLY A 101 20.14 -10.52 -4.93
CA GLY A 101 20.54 -9.69 -6.07
C GLY A 101 19.38 -9.19 -6.95
N ASN A 102 18.15 -9.62 -6.70
CA ASN A 102 16.96 -9.08 -7.33
C ASN A 102 16.47 -7.84 -6.61
N HIS A 103 16.06 -6.85 -7.40
CA HIS A 103 15.47 -5.61 -6.94
C HIS A 103 14.13 -5.40 -7.61
N LEU A 104 13.05 -5.35 -6.82
CA LEU A 104 11.71 -5.06 -7.28
C LEU A 104 11.20 -3.80 -6.58
N GLU A 105 10.84 -2.81 -7.34
CA GLU A 105 10.19 -1.60 -6.83
C GLU A 105 8.75 -1.54 -7.34
N MET A 106 7.81 -1.35 -6.41
CA MET A 106 6.38 -1.19 -6.70
C MET A 106 5.90 0.14 -6.12
N LYS A 107 5.35 1.00 -6.97
CA LYS A 107 4.70 2.25 -6.58
C LYS A 107 3.19 2.14 -6.82
N SER A 108 2.41 2.44 -5.79
CA SER A 108 0.96 2.52 -5.86
C SER A 108 0.50 3.88 -5.39
N SER A 109 -0.42 4.49 -6.14
CA SER A 109 -1.05 5.75 -5.78
C SER A 109 -2.54 5.65 -5.98
N ALA A 110 -3.31 6.08 -4.99
CA ALA A 110 -4.76 6.11 -5.03
C ALA A 110 -5.26 7.52 -4.69
N ARG A 111 -6.11 8.06 -5.54
CA ARG A 111 -6.87 9.29 -5.29
C ARG A 111 -8.34 8.93 -5.18
N ILE A 112 -8.96 9.34 -4.09
CA ILE A 112 -10.30 8.93 -3.72
C ILE A 112 -11.20 10.15 -3.72
N LYS A 113 -12.34 10.06 -4.41
CA LYS A 113 -13.42 11.03 -4.39
C LYS A 113 -14.64 10.40 -3.78
N TYR A 114 -15.18 11.03 -2.74
CA TYR A 114 -16.37 10.53 -2.05
C TYR A 114 -17.63 11.16 -2.66
N ASN A 115 -18.49 10.34 -3.22
CA ASN A 115 -19.77 10.82 -3.75
C ASN A 115 -20.82 10.99 -2.65
N LYS A 116 -20.75 10.15 -1.60
CA LYS A 116 -21.69 10.18 -0.49
C LYS A 116 -21.05 9.60 0.77
N ILE A 117 -21.04 10.37 1.84
CA ILE A 117 -20.58 9.94 3.15
C ILE A 117 -21.80 9.78 4.06
N ARG A 118 -21.98 8.62 4.65
CA ARG A 118 -23.00 8.36 5.67
C ARG A 118 -22.32 8.19 7.01
N LEU A 119 -22.56 9.12 7.92
CA LEU A 119 -22.11 8.97 9.30
C LEU A 119 -23.02 8.00 10.04
N HIS A 120 -22.40 7.05 10.73
CA HIS A 120 -23.13 6.16 11.62
C HIS A 120 -23.31 6.90 12.96
N THR A 121 -24.43 7.57 13.13
CA THR A 121 -24.83 8.15 14.41
C THR A 121 -25.15 7.00 15.37
N GLY A 122 -24.21 6.76 16.30
CA GLY A 122 -24.14 5.57 17.14
C GLY A 122 -25.35 5.31 18.01
N GLY A 123 -26.37 4.67 17.45
CA GLY A 123 -27.49 4.05 18.17
C GLY A 123 -27.42 2.52 18.19
N ASP A 124 -26.79 1.93 17.20
CA ASP A 124 -26.59 0.49 17.13
C ASP A 124 -25.13 0.11 17.40
N ARG A 125 -24.74 0.12 18.67
CA ARG A 125 -23.69 -0.84 19.08
C ARG A 125 -24.27 -2.24 18.84
N ARG A 126 -24.16 -2.72 17.60
CA ARG A 126 -24.32 -4.15 17.32
C ARG A 126 -23.45 -4.83 18.36
N LYS A 127 -24.11 -5.58 19.25
CA LYS A 127 -23.45 -6.45 20.23
C LYS A 127 -22.28 -7.08 19.51
N SER A 128 -21.08 -6.85 20.01
CA SER A 128 -19.83 -7.41 19.49
C SER A 128 -20.13 -8.85 19.10
N GLN A 129 -20.22 -9.10 17.80
CA GLN A 129 -20.32 -10.47 17.33
C GLN A 129 -19.15 -11.20 17.92
N LYS A 130 -19.45 -12.27 18.66
CA LYS A 130 -18.47 -13.18 19.24
C LYS A 130 -17.34 -13.33 18.21
N LYS A 131 -16.09 -13.14 18.64
CA LYS A 131 -14.91 -13.38 17.82
C LYS A 131 -15.13 -14.66 17.04
N HIS A 132 -15.49 -14.54 15.78
CA HIS A 132 -15.49 -15.69 14.90
C HIS A 132 -14.03 -16.15 14.86
N HIS A 133 -13.79 -17.37 15.27
CA HIS A 133 -12.56 -18.05 14.91
C HIS A 133 -12.45 -17.92 13.39
N HIS A 134 -11.33 -17.37 12.91
CA HIS A 134 -11.06 -17.40 11.49
C HIS A 134 -11.06 -18.86 11.07
N ASP A 135 -12.08 -19.26 10.33
CA ASP A 135 -12.14 -20.57 9.73
C ASP A 135 -11.13 -20.56 8.57
N LEU A 136 -9.99 -21.18 8.79
CA LEU A 136 -8.93 -21.31 7.77
C LEU A 136 -9.31 -22.31 6.67
N THR A 137 -10.49 -22.92 6.77
CA THR A 137 -11.01 -23.88 5.78
C THR A 137 -11.93 -23.22 4.74
N GLU A 138 -12.27 -21.93 4.90
CA GLU A 138 -12.99 -21.19 3.86
C GLU A 138 -12.08 -20.97 2.64
N PHE A 139 -12.31 -21.77 1.61
CA PHE A 139 -11.75 -21.53 0.29
C PHE A 139 -12.58 -20.41 -0.38
N TYR A 140 -11.95 -19.28 -0.62
CA TYR A 140 -12.56 -18.23 -1.44
C TYR A 140 -12.38 -18.58 -2.91
N ASP A 141 -13.46 -18.94 -3.60
CA ASP A 141 -13.47 -19.01 -5.05
C ASP A 141 -13.42 -17.58 -5.62
N LEU A 142 -12.24 -17.17 -6.03
CA LEU A 142 -12.00 -15.91 -6.70
C LEU A 142 -12.41 -16.06 -8.18
N THR A 143 -13.67 -15.79 -8.49
CA THR A 143 -14.13 -15.66 -9.87
C THR A 143 -13.82 -14.25 -10.38
N CYS A 144 -12.77 -14.11 -11.19
CA CYS A 144 -12.50 -12.87 -11.90
C CYS A 144 -13.39 -12.81 -13.16
N ASP A 145 -14.33 -11.87 -13.19
CA ASP A 145 -15.10 -11.57 -14.40
C ASP A 145 -14.21 -10.80 -15.40
N THR A 146 -13.54 -11.53 -16.26
CA THR A 146 -12.65 -10.97 -17.29
C THR A 146 -13.42 -10.24 -18.39
N THR A 147 -14.73 -10.42 -18.50
CA THR A 147 -15.56 -9.75 -19.51
C THR A 147 -15.75 -8.25 -19.25
N ARG A 148 -15.51 -7.82 -18.02
CA ARG A 148 -15.56 -6.41 -17.59
C ARG A 148 -14.22 -5.72 -17.55
N LEU A 149 -13.14 -6.37 -17.99
CA LEU A 149 -11.85 -5.71 -18.13
C LEU A 149 -11.94 -4.68 -19.27
N ILE A 150 -12.13 -3.44 -18.87
CA ILE A 150 -12.05 -2.29 -19.77
C ILE A 150 -10.58 -2.15 -20.17
N THR A 151 -10.23 -2.58 -21.37
CA THR A 151 -8.87 -2.42 -21.92
C THR A 151 -8.71 -1.11 -22.69
N ASP A 152 -9.80 -0.38 -22.87
CA ASP A 152 -9.88 0.86 -23.62
C ASP A 152 -9.40 2.05 -22.74
N LYS A 153 -8.28 2.63 -23.14
CA LYS A 153 -7.66 3.75 -22.42
C LYS A 153 -8.54 5.01 -22.39
N GLU A 154 -9.29 5.25 -23.45
CA GLU A 154 -10.17 6.43 -23.56
C GLU A 154 -11.29 6.32 -22.52
N LYS A 155 -11.90 5.14 -22.40
CA LYS A 155 -12.91 4.89 -21.36
C LYS A 155 -12.34 4.99 -19.95
N PHE A 156 -11.10 4.53 -19.73
CA PHE A 156 -10.46 4.72 -18.43
C PHE A 156 -10.20 6.18 -18.12
N ALA A 157 -9.83 7.00 -19.12
CA ALA A 157 -9.61 8.42 -18.93
C ALA A 157 -10.92 9.14 -18.54
N GLU A 158 -12.04 8.77 -19.16
CA GLU A 158 -13.36 9.31 -18.82
C GLU A 158 -13.85 8.91 -17.42
N LEU A 159 -13.56 7.66 -17.01
CA LEU A 159 -13.99 7.13 -15.72
C LEU A 159 -13.16 7.65 -14.54
N ARG A 160 -11.97 8.18 -14.79
CA ARG A 160 -11.10 8.70 -13.74
C ARG A 160 -11.68 9.98 -13.13
N PRO A 161 -11.86 10.04 -11.80
CA PRO A 161 -12.33 11.26 -11.12
C PRO A 161 -11.29 12.38 -11.14
N TYR A 162 -10.02 12.04 -11.36
CA TYR A 162 -8.89 12.98 -11.45
C TYR A 162 -7.97 12.62 -12.63
N PRO A 163 -7.42 13.60 -13.35
CA PRO A 163 -6.45 13.35 -14.41
C PRO A 163 -5.16 12.74 -13.82
N LEU A 164 -4.42 12.03 -14.66
CA LEU A 164 -3.09 11.55 -14.30
C LEU A 164 -2.14 12.71 -14.03
N THR A 165 -1.23 12.54 -13.09
CA THR A 165 -0.08 13.43 -12.96
C THR A 165 0.95 13.10 -14.05
N ALA A 166 1.86 14.03 -14.34
CA ALA A 166 2.91 13.82 -15.33
C ALA A 166 3.82 12.62 -14.98
N GLU A 167 4.02 12.37 -13.69
CA GLU A 167 4.79 11.22 -13.21
C GLU A 167 4.03 9.90 -13.47
N GLU A 168 2.75 9.85 -13.15
CA GLU A 168 1.91 8.68 -13.40
C GLU A 168 1.81 8.36 -14.90
N ASP A 169 1.62 9.37 -15.74
CA ASP A 169 1.55 9.21 -17.20
C ASP A 169 2.86 8.65 -17.77
N SER A 170 3.99 9.14 -17.29
CA SER A 170 5.31 8.64 -17.68
C SER A 170 5.50 7.16 -17.29
N LEU A 171 5.02 6.76 -16.10
CA LEU A 171 5.09 5.37 -15.65
C LEU A 171 4.22 4.44 -16.51
N TYR A 172 3.00 4.87 -16.88
CA TYR A 172 2.15 4.11 -17.81
C TYR A 172 2.81 3.94 -19.18
N THR A 173 3.41 5.00 -19.71
CA THR A 173 4.12 4.98 -21.00
C THR A 173 5.30 4.00 -20.97
N LEU A 174 6.10 4.01 -19.89
CA LEU A 174 7.20 3.07 -19.68
C LEU A 174 6.71 1.62 -19.58
N GLN A 175 5.62 1.39 -18.86
CA GLN A 175 5.04 0.05 -18.72
C GLN A 175 4.57 -0.50 -20.07
N GLU A 176 3.93 0.32 -20.89
CA GLU A 176 3.50 -0.07 -22.23
C GLU A 176 4.68 -0.41 -23.16
N LYS A 177 5.73 0.39 -23.09
CA LYS A 177 6.95 0.12 -23.86
C LYS A 177 7.54 -1.23 -23.45
N ARG A 178 7.68 -1.50 -22.17
CA ARG A 178 8.17 -2.79 -21.66
C ARG A 178 7.27 -3.95 -22.07
N LYS A 179 5.94 -3.78 -22.00
CA LYS A 179 4.99 -4.80 -22.43
C LYS A 179 5.17 -5.13 -23.92
N LYS A 180 5.26 -4.13 -24.79
CA LYS A 180 5.51 -4.31 -26.22
C LYS A 180 6.83 -5.02 -26.50
N GLU A 181 7.90 -4.67 -25.78
CA GLU A 181 9.22 -5.30 -25.88
C GLU A 181 9.14 -6.78 -25.44
N THR A 182 8.44 -7.07 -24.35
CA THR A 182 8.25 -8.43 -23.83
C THR A 182 7.40 -9.28 -24.80
N ASP A 183 6.32 -8.73 -25.33
CA ASP A 183 5.46 -9.44 -26.29
C ASP A 183 6.20 -9.68 -27.60
N ALA A 184 7.00 -8.74 -28.08
CA ALA A 184 7.86 -8.92 -29.24
C ALA A 184 8.96 -9.97 -29.01
N ALA A 185 9.53 -10.03 -27.81
CA ALA A 185 10.49 -11.06 -27.42
C ALA A 185 9.86 -12.45 -27.36
N LYS A 186 8.64 -12.56 -26.79
CA LYS A 186 7.88 -13.82 -26.76
C LYS A 186 7.54 -14.34 -28.17
N GLN A 187 7.17 -13.45 -29.10
CA GLN A 187 6.90 -13.83 -30.49
C GLN A 187 8.15 -14.30 -31.27
N ARG A 188 9.34 -13.86 -30.84
CA ARG A 188 10.62 -14.27 -31.43
C ARG A 188 11.15 -15.59 -30.89
N MET A 189 10.64 -16.08 -29.75
CA MET A 189 11.01 -17.37 -29.19
C MET A 189 10.16 -18.48 -29.83
N PRO A 190 10.77 -19.50 -30.47
CA PRO A 190 10.02 -20.67 -30.97
C PRO A 190 9.37 -21.38 -29.75
N GLU A 191 8.11 -21.81 -29.91
CA GLU A 191 7.27 -22.38 -28.82
C GLU A 191 7.96 -23.51 -28.02
N LYS A 192 8.81 -24.32 -28.69
CA LYS A 192 9.57 -25.41 -28.04
C LYS A 192 10.56 -24.91 -26.98
N ASN A 193 11.23 -23.77 -27.21
CA ASN A 193 12.23 -23.24 -26.29
C ASN A 193 11.61 -22.55 -25.11
N ALA A 194 10.39 -22.03 -25.22
CA ALA A 194 9.68 -21.42 -24.10
C ALA A 194 9.26 -22.47 -23.06
N ALA A 195 8.75 -23.63 -23.49
CA ALA A 195 8.36 -24.69 -22.56
C ALA A 195 9.58 -25.32 -21.84
N GLU A 196 10.69 -25.54 -22.59
CA GLU A 196 11.94 -26.01 -21.97
C GLU A 196 12.57 -25.01 -21.01
N PHE A 197 12.53 -23.71 -21.34
CA PHE A 197 13.03 -22.64 -20.45
C PHE A 197 12.22 -22.57 -19.15
N TRP A 198 10.90 -22.62 -19.23
CA TRP A 198 10.04 -22.62 -18.03
C TRP A 198 10.15 -23.93 -17.25
N GLY A 199 10.38 -25.06 -17.91
CA GLY A 199 10.69 -26.34 -17.26
C GLY A 199 12.00 -26.28 -16.49
N GLN A 200 13.07 -25.78 -17.09
CA GLN A 200 14.37 -25.63 -16.45
C GLN A 200 14.35 -24.62 -15.29
N LEU A 201 13.58 -23.53 -15.42
CA LEU A 201 13.41 -22.54 -14.35
C LEU A 201 12.59 -23.12 -13.18
N GLY A 202 11.59 -23.93 -13.46
CA GLY A 202 10.83 -24.69 -12.47
C GLY A 202 11.71 -25.70 -11.73
N ASP A 203 12.49 -26.46 -12.44
CA ASP A 203 13.43 -27.42 -11.87
C ASP A 203 14.54 -26.75 -11.04
N MET A 204 15.04 -25.61 -11.49
CA MET A 204 16.03 -24.81 -10.73
C MET A 204 15.45 -24.23 -9.45
N LEU A 205 14.19 -23.82 -9.45
CA LEU A 205 13.50 -23.34 -8.24
C LEU A 205 13.17 -24.49 -7.28
N VAL A 206 12.80 -25.65 -7.77
CA VAL A 206 12.49 -26.85 -6.97
C VAL A 206 13.76 -27.48 -6.38
N THR A 207 14.85 -27.55 -7.14
CA THR A 207 16.12 -28.13 -6.64
C THR A 207 16.82 -27.26 -5.60
N ASN A 208 16.63 -25.95 -5.60
CA ASN A 208 17.19 -25.07 -4.58
C ASN A 208 16.43 -25.12 -3.23
N TYR A 209 15.24 -25.73 -3.17
CA TYR A 209 14.51 -25.95 -1.91
C TYR A 209 14.79 -27.31 -1.25
N ASN A 210 15.53 -28.19 -1.91
CA ASN A 210 15.97 -29.47 -1.33
C ASN A 210 17.37 -29.33 -0.69
N VAL A 211 17.59 -28.35 0.18
CA VAL A 211 18.75 -28.35 1.08
C VAL A 211 18.40 -29.21 2.28
N ASN A 212 18.94 -30.41 2.27
CA ASN A 212 19.14 -31.33 3.37
C ASN A 212 18.84 -30.81 4.78
N LEU A 213 17.69 -31.23 5.31
CA LEU A 213 17.46 -31.36 6.74
C LEU A 213 17.85 -32.79 7.19
N SER A 214 19.09 -33.17 6.99
CA SER A 214 19.68 -34.35 7.58
C SER A 214 21.07 -33.99 8.07
N GLU A 215 21.11 -33.47 9.31
CA GLU A 215 22.06 -33.83 10.37
C GLU A 215 21.75 -33.03 11.63
#